data_91f7d40dce8e22f29dac9efaee9df786
#
_entry.id   91f7d40dce8e22f29dac9efaee9df786
#
_cell.length_a   1.000
_cell.length_b   1.000
_cell.length_c   1.000
_cell.angle_alpha   90.00
_cell.angle_beta   90.00
_cell.angle_gamma   90.00
#
_symmetry.space_group_name_H-M   'P 1'
#
loop_
_entity.id
_entity.type
_entity.pdbx_description
1 polymer ?
#
loop_
_entity_poly.entity_id
_entity_poly.type
_entity_poly.pdbx_seq_one_letter_code
_entity_poly.pdbx_strand_id
1 'polypeptide(L)'
;STGEREWHYQLVKHDIWNYDTPTAPVLLDLNVPGQGQVPAVAQVTKQGFVYTFNRYTGEPVWPFEMREVPQSEVPGEQLSAVQPFPTRPAPFEMQGIGVDDLVDFTPELRQEAIAALADYDMGPLFTPPVHDTNERGKIGGMMCPGGGGGANIYGPPVADPVSNILYI
;
A
#
# COMPACT_ATOMS: atom_id res chain seq x y z
N SER A 1 -17.82 -11.11 -25.28
CA SER A 1 -16.75 -11.42 -24.33
C SER A 1 -16.61 -12.93 -24.24
N THR A 2 -15.39 -13.46 -24.43
CA THR A 2 -15.08 -14.90 -24.37
C THR A 2 -14.85 -15.38 -22.93
N GLY A 3 -14.57 -14.45 -21.99
CA GLY A 3 -14.15 -14.75 -20.64
C GLY A 3 -12.67 -15.18 -20.54
N GLU A 4 -11.91 -15.07 -21.62
CA GLU A 4 -10.48 -15.31 -21.61
C GLU A 4 -9.74 -14.21 -20.87
N ARG A 5 -8.70 -14.60 -20.09
CA ARG A 5 -7.87 -13.67 -19.37
C ARG A 5 -6.81 -13.08 -20.30
N GLU A 6 -6.84 -11.77 -20.52
CA GLU A 6 -5.84 -11.07 -21.34
C GLU A 6 -4.52 -10.86 -20.55
N TRP A 7 -4.62 -10.39 -19.31
CA TRP A 7 -3.46 -10.19 -18.43
C TRP A 7 -3.87 -10.20 -16.94
N HIS A 8 -2.90 -10.21 -16.05
CA HIS A 8 -3.10 -10.04 -14.61
C HIS A 8 -1.83 -9.49 -13.96
N TYR A 9 -1.99 -8.91 -12.78
CA TYR A 9 -0.86 -8.49 -11.94
C TYR A 9 -1.14 -8.78 -10.47
N GLN A 10 -0.11 -9.21 -9.72
CA GLN A 10 -0.17 -9.47 -8.29
C GLN A 10 0.30 -8.23 -7.54
N LEU A 11 -0.63 -7.45 -6.98
CA LEU A 11 -0.34 -6.18 -6.30
C LEU A 11 0.27 -6.38 -4.92
N VAL A 12 -0.12 -7.43 -4.20
CA VAL A 12 0.47 -7.85 -2.93
C VAL A 12 0.81 -9.32 -3.02
N LYS A 13 2.07 -9.65 -2.79
CA LYS A 13 2.52 -11.04 -2.80
C LYS A 13 2.40 -11.62 -1.39
N HIS A 14 1.68 -12.73 -1.26
CA HIS A 14 1.45 -13.42 0.01
C HIS A 14 0.96 -12.46 1.10
N ASP A 15 -0.25 -11.92 0.91
CA ASP A 15 -0.85 -10.91 1.77
C ASP A 15 -1.22 -11.47 3.16
N ILE A 16 -0.62 -10.93 4.21
CA ILE A 16 -0.97 -11.16 5.62
C ILE A 16 -1.47 -9.88 6.31
N TRP A 17 -1.52 -8.76 5.59
CA TRP A 17 -1.86 -7.43 6.11
C TRP A 17 -3.30 -7.03 5.84
N ASN A 18 -4.07 -7.86 5.12
CA ASN A 18 -5.41 -7.55 4.64
C ASN A 18 -5.40 -6.37 3.62
N TYR A 19 -4.41 -6.37 2.73
CA TYR A 19 -4.24 -5.35 1.69
C TYR A 19 -4.87 -5.73 0.35
N ASP A 20 -6.04 -6.39 0.40
CA ASP A 20 -6.87 -6.66 -0.76
C ASP A 20 -7.33 -5.36 -1.46
N THR A 21 -7.84 -5.49 -2.67
CA THR A 21 -8.33 -4.39 -3.50
C THR A 21 -9.85 -4.33 -3.47
N PRO A 22 -10.48 -3.66 -2.47
CA PRO A 22 -11.92 -3.71 -2.26
C PRO A 22 -12.72 -2.86 -3.24
N THR A 23 -12.06 -1.98 -3.98
CA THR A 23 -12.71 -1.03 -4.89
C THR A 23 -12.44 -1.37 -6.36
N ALA A 24 -13.39 -1.00 -7.22
CA ALA A 24 -13.25 -1.18 -8.66
C ALA A 24 -12.13 -0.29 -9.23
N PRO A 25 -11.37 -0.77 -10.23
CA PRO A 25 -10.43 0.07 -10.94
C PRO A 25 -11.15 1.10 -11.82
N VAL A 26 -10.46 2.20 -12.13
CA VAL A 26 -10.96 3.28 -12.98
C VAL A 26 -10.24 3.29 -14.31
N LEU A 27 -11.03 3.42 -15.39
CA LEU A 27 -10.49 3.60 -16.75
C LEU A 27 -10.28 5.09 -17.03
N LEU A 28 -9.13 5.43 -17.59
CA LEU A 28 -8.78 6.79 -17.98
C LEU A 28 -7.79 6.79 -19.14
N ASP A 29 -7.70 7.92 -19.84
CA ASP A 29 -6.71 8.13 -20.91
C ASP A 29 -5.71 9.19 -20.45
N LEU A 30 -4.48 8.76 -20.16
CA LEU A 30 -3.44 9.60 -19.56
C LEU A 30 -2.55 10.23 -20.63
N ASN A 31 -2.24 11.51 -20.48
CA ASN A 31 -1.16 12.15 -21.21
C ASN A 31 0.15 11.98 -20.46
N VAL A 32 0.97 11.01 -20.87
CA VAL A 32 2.24 10.68 -20.20
C VAL A 32 3.41 11.33 -20.94
N PRO A 33 4.21 12.18 -20.29
CA PRO A 33 5.38 12.79 -20.94
C PRO A 33 6.30 11.73 -21.56
N GLY A 34 6.61 11.89 -22.82
CA GLY A 34 7.45 10.96 -23.59
C GLY A 34 6.75 9.71 -24.14
N GLN A 35 5.52 9.43 -23.71
CA GLN A 35 4.71 8.29 -24.21
C GLN A 35 3.47 8.73 -25.00
N GLY A 36 3.05 10.00 -24.84
CA GLY A 36 1.81 10.48 -25.43
C GLY A 36 0.57 10.03 -24.67
N GLN A 37 -0.55 9.83 -25.39
CA GLN A 37 -1.80 9.37 -24.79
C GLN A 37 -1.76 7.86 -24.56
N VAL A 38 -1.91 7.44 -23.29
CA VAL A 38 -1.90 6.04 -22.87
C VAL A 38 -3.30 5.66 -22.37
N PRO A 39 -3.94 4.66 -22.99
CA PRO A 39 -5.19 4.09 -22.48
C PRO A 39 -4.90 3.31 -21.20
N ALA A 40 -5.29 3.85 -20.06
CA ALA A 40 -4.90 3.33 -18.75
C ALA A 40 -6.05 2.75 -17.94
N VAL A 41 -5.71 1.91 -16.98
CA VAL A 41 -6.53 1.50 -15.86
C VAL A 41 -5.77 1.78 -14.57
N ALA A 42 -6.39 2.46 -13.61
CA ALA A 42 -5.83 2.79 -12.32
C ALA A 42 -6.54 2.01 -11.21
N GLN A 43 -5.77 1.30 -10.38
CA GLN A 43 -6.25 0.60 -9.21
C GLN A 43 -5.71 1.28 -7.95
N VAL A 44 -6.60 1.86 -7.16
CA VAL A 44 -6.27 2.31 -5.80
C VAL A 44 -6.27 1.13 -4.85
N THR A 45 -5.42 1.17 -3.85
CA THR A 45 -5.19 0.04 -2.96
C THR A 45 -5.15 0.45 -1.49
N LYS A 46 -5.40 -0.51 -0.61
CA LYS A 46 -5.31 -0.33 0.84
C LYS A 46 -3.93 0.06 1.34
N GLN A 47 -2.87 -0.20 0.56
CA GLN A 47 -1.51 0.27 0.88
C GLN A 47 -1.33 1.78 0.67
N GLY A 48 -2.35 2.49 0.15
CA GLY A 48 -2.25 3.90 -0.19
C GLY A 48 -1.55 4.15 -1.52
N PHE A 49 -1.50 3.15 -2.41
CA PHE A 49 -0.94 3.25 -3.75
C PHE A 49 -2.01 3.36 -4.82
N VAL A 50 -1.60 3.93 -5.96
CA VAL A 50 -2.32 3.81 -7.23
C VAL A 50 -1.43 3.05 -8.22
N TYR A 51 -1.81 1.83 -8.54
CA TYR A 51 -1.16 1.07 -9.59
C TYR A 51 -1.83 1.40 -10.93
N THR A 52 -1.03 1.80 -11.90
CA THR A 52 -1.54 2.24 -13.20
C THR A 52 -0.93 1.40 -14.32
N PHE A 53 -1.79 0.79 -15.12
CA PHE A 53 -1.40 -0.08 -16.22
C PHE A 53 -1.97 0.40 -17.54
N ASN A 54 -1.33 0.07 -18.63
CA ASN A 54 -1.97 0.08 -19.92
C ASN A 54 -3.10 -0.97 -19.91
N ARG A 55 -4.34 -0.53 -20.15
CA ARG A 55 -5.52 -1.41 -19.99
C ARG A 55 -5.60 -2.55 -21.00
N TYR A 56 -4.86 -2.47 -22.11
CA TYR A 56 -4.85 -3.52 -23.12
C TYR A 56 -3.70 -4.52 -22.91
N THR A 57 -2.51 -4.04 -22.50
CA THR A 57 -1.33 -4.90 -22.41
C THR A 57 -1.03 -5.38 -21.00
N GLY A 58 -1.56 -4.67 -19.97
CA GLY A 58 -1.21 -4.93 -18.58
C GLY A 58 0.17 -4.43 -18.17
N GLU A 59 0.89 -3.74 -19.06
CA GLU A 59 2.19 -3.16 -18.73
C GLU A 59 2.02 -1.94 -17.81
N PRO A 60 2.84 -1.80 -16.77
CA PRO A 60 2.85 -0.61 -15.92
C PRO A 60 3.10 0.66 -16.74
N VAL A 61 2.29 1.71 -16.53
CA VAL A 61 2.50 3.03 -17.15
C VAL A 61 3.78 3.68 -16.62
N TRP A 62 4.05 3.52 -15.34
CA TRP A 62 5.31 3.88 -14.69
C TRP A 62 5.93 2.65 -14.05
N PRO A 63 7.27 2.54 -14.00
CA PRO A 63 7.91 1.36 -13.44
C PRO A 63 7.46 1.06 -12.01
N PHE A 64 7.38 -0.22 -11.67
CA PHE A 64 7.26 -0.69 -10.29
C PHE A 64 8.63 -1.19 -9.83
N GLU A 65 9.03 -0.76 -8.64
CA GLU A 65 10.25 -1.23 -7.99
C GLU A 65 9.93 -2.40 -7.07
N MET A 66 10.66 -3.49 -7.23
CA MET A 66 10.60 -4.61 -6.30
C MET A 66 11.50 -4.28 -5.11
N ARG A 67 10.88 -3.96 -3.96
CA ARG A 67 11.62 -3.60 -2.74
C ARG A 67 11.53 -4.71 -1.71
N GLU A 68 12.63 -4.94 -1.01
CA GLU A 68 12.65 -5.84 0.15
C GLU A 68 11.73 -5.33 1.24
N VAL A 69 11.07 -6.26 1.94
CA VAL A 69 10.13 -5.97 3.02
C VAL A 69 10.46 -6.80 4.25
N PRO A 70 10.09 -6.32 5.45
CA PRO A 70 10.29 -7.07 6.69
C PRO A 70 9.65 -8.47 6.61
N GLN A 71 10.31 -9.46 7.18
CA GLN A 71 9.86 -10.84 7.20
C GLN A 71 9.13 -11.17 8.50
N SER A 72 8.17 -12.08 8.44
CA SER A 72 7.43 -12.56 9.61
C SER A 72 8.31 -13.42 10.52
N GLU A 73 8.06 -13.32 11.82
CA GLU A 73 8.66 -14.18 12.84
C GLU A 73 7.72 -15.32 13.27
N VAL A 74 6.52 -15.38 12.69
CA VAL A 74 5.54 -16.45 13.01
C VAL A 74 6.07 -17.79 12.50
N PRO A 75 6.19 -18.80 13.36
CA PRO A 75 6.72 -20.10 12.97
C PRO A 75 5.91 -20.73 11.81
N GLY A 76 6.60 -21.06 10.72
CA GLY A 76 5.99 -21.67 9.53
C GLY A 76 5.40 -20.67 8.52
N GLU A 77 5.31 -19.38 8.83
CA GLU A 77 4.91 -18.35 7.88
C GLU A 77 6.09 -17.96 6.99
N GLN A 78 5.83 -17.89 5.67
CA GLN A 78 6.84 -17.53 4.68
C GLN A 78 6.29 -16.41 3.80
N LEU A 79 6.80 -15.20 3.99
CA LEU A 79 6.43 -14.05 3.17
C LEU A 79 7.24 -13.98 1.88
N SER A 80 6.72 -13.24 0.91
CA SER A 80 7.54 -12.81 -0.21
C SER A 80 8.64 -11.87 0.29
N ALA A 81 9.88 -12.12 -0.10
CA ALA A 81 11.01 -11.25 0.28
C ALA A 81 10.86 -9.83 -0.26
N VAL A 82 10.10 -9.65 -1.34
CA VAL A 82 9.92 -8.37 -2.02
C VAL A 82 8.45 -8.11 -2.36
N GLN A 83 8.08 -6.83 -2.37
CA GLN A 83 6.77 -6.35 -2.81
C GLN A 83 6.93 -5.32 -3.94
N PRO A 84 5.94 -5.17 -4.84
CA PRO A 84 5.96 -4.14 -5.87
C PRO A 84 5.57 -2.78 -5.29
N PHE A 85 6.38 -1.76 -5.57
CA PHE A 85 6.11 -0.38 -5.20
C PHE A 85 5.99 0.46 -6.48
N PRO A 86 4.84 1.11 -6.76
CA PRO A 86 4.72 1.98 -7.91
C PRO A 86 5.59 3.22 -7.70
N THR A 87 6.29 3.64 -8.75
CA THR A 87 7.12 4.86 -8.68
C THR A 87 6.31 6.14 -8.86
N ARG A 88 5.10 6.02 -9.44
CA ARG A 88 4.15 7.12 -9.65
C ARG A 88 2.70 6.58 -9.71
N PRO A 89 1.71 7.43 -9.29
CA PRO A 89 1.89 8.66 -8.50
C PRO A 89 2.51 8.39 -7.14
N ALA A 90 2.83 9.45 -6.38
CA ALA A 90 3.23 9.28 -4.97
C ALA A 90 2.11 8.61 -4.18
N PRO A 91 2.42 7.88 -3.10
CA PRO A 91 1.41 7.34 -2.20
C PRO A 91 0.49 8.45 -1.68
N PHE A 92 -0.79 8.13 -1.52
CA PHE A 92 -1.79 9.07 -0.98
C PHE A 92 -2.04 8.87 0.53
N GLU A 93 -1.36 7.92 1.14
CA GLU A 93 -1.39 7.63 2.58
C GLU A 93 0.02 7.35 3.09
N MET A 94 0.23 7.43 4.41
CA MET A 94 1.49 7.11 5.07
C MET A 94 1.95 5.69 4.75
N GLN A 95 3.26 5.51 4.60
CA GLN A 95 3.87 4.26 4.17
C GLN A 95 4.69 3.60 5.28
N GLY A 96 4.02 3.30 6.36
CA GLY A 96 4.61 2.84 7.60
C GLY A 96 4.44 3.87 8.72
N ILE A 97 4.92 3.56 9.92
CA ILE A 97 4.87 4.43 11.09
C ILE A 97 6.14 4.26 11.91
N GLY A 98 6.63 5.35 12.45
CA GLY A 98 7.79 5.39 13.34
C GLY A 98 7.60 6.35 14.49
N VAL A 99 8.59 6.43 15.37
CA VAL A 99 8.55 7.35 16.51
C VAL A 99 8.37 8.80 16.08
N ASP A 100 8.88 9.17 14.91
CA ASP A 100 8.78 10.54 14.41
C ASP A 100 7.37 10.94 13.96
N ASP A 101 6.50 9.96 13.73
CA ASP A 101 5.11 10.17 13.31
C ASP A 101 4.15 10.31 14.51
N LEU A 102 4.63 10.11 15.73
CA LEU A 102 3.81 10.21 16.93
C LEU A 102 3.48 11.65 17.27
N VAL A 103 2.36 11.85 17.99
CA VAL A 103 1.91 13.16 18.44
C VAL A 103 3.02 13.94 19.14
N ASP A 104 3.18 15.23 18.80
CA ASP A 104 4.22 16.12 19.31
C ASP A 104 3.72 17.53 19.65
N PHE A 105 2.42 17.66 19.97
CA PHE A 105 1.82 18.96 20.30
C PHE A 105 2.46 19.61 21.52
N THR A 106 2.93 18.82 22.48
CA THR A 106 3.78 19.25 23.59
C THR A 106 4.84 18.20 23.90
N PRO A 107 5.99 18.56 24.51
CA PRO A 107 7.01 17.61 24.93
C PRO A 107 6.48 16.51 25.83
N GLU A 108 5.55 16.81 26.72
CA GLU A 108 4.93 15.86 27.64
C GLU A 108 4.10 14.82 26.88
N LEU A 109 3.21 15.26 25.98
CA LEU A 109 2.41 14.37 25.12
C LEU A 109 3.30 13.49 24.25
N ARG A 110 4.39 14.04 23.72
CA ARG A 110 5.37 13.28 22.95
C ARG A 110 5.98 12.15 23.78
N GLN A 111 6.39 12.44 25.02
CA GLN A 111 6.95 11.44 25.91
C GLN A 111 5.94 10.37 26.32
N GLU A 112 4.69 10.76 26.60
CA GLU A 112 3.60 9.82 26.87
C GLU A 112 3.34 8.89 25.70
N ALA A 113 3.29 9.42 24.45
CA ALA A 113 3.10 8.62 23.26
C ALA A 113 4.25 7.62 23.04
N ILE A 114 5.49 8.06 23.19
CA ILE A 114 6.66 7.17 23.08
C ILE A 114 6.60 6.07 24.13
N ALA A 115 6.28 6.42 25.39
CA ALA A 115 6.18 5.45 26.46
C ALA A 115 5.04 4.44 26.25
N ALA A 116 3.87 4.90 25.80
CA ALA A 116 2.71 4.05 25.52
C ALA A 116 2.96 3.04 24.40
N LEU A 117 3.82 3.38 23.46
CA LEU A 117 4.11 2.54 22.28
C LEU A 117 5.46 1.80 22.36
N ALA A 118 6.15 1.88 23.50
CA ALA A 118 7.45 1.22 23.67
C ALA A 118 7.40 -0.30 23.44
N ASP A 119 6.26 -0.92 23.78
CA ASP A 119 6.04 -2.37 23.65
C ASP A 119 5.40 -2.76 22.31
N TYR A 120 5.21 -1.81 21.40
CA TYR A 120 4.69 -2.08 20.07
C TYR A 120 5.80 -2.03 19.02
N ASP A 121 5.68 -2.88 17.99
CA ASP A 121 6.49 -2.74 16.80
C ASP A 121 5.93 -1.64 15.90
N MET A 122 6.82 -0.79 15.43
CA MET A 122 6.58 0.19 14.39
C MET A 122 7.57 -0.06 13.25
N GLY A 123 7.19 0.24 12.03
CA GLY A 123 8.08 0.04 10.90
C GLY A 123 7.50 0.51 9.57
N PRO A 124 8.22 0.25 8.48
CA PRO A 124 7.78 0.61 7.13
C PRO A 124 6.52 -0.16 6.72
N LEU A 125 5.94 0.25 5.60
CA LEU A 125 4.87 -0.51 4.95
C LEU A 125 5.28 -1.99 4.82
N PHE A 126 4.33 -2.90 5.01
CA PHE A 126 4.54 -4.35 5.06
C PHE A 126 5.30 -4.86 6.29
N THR A 127 5.40 -4.09 7.37
CA THR A 127 5.82 -4.65 8.67
C THR A 127 4.81 -5.72 9.09
N PRO A 128 5.24 -6.97 9.38
CA PRO A 128 4.34 -8.04 9.75
C PRO A 128 3.69 -7.82 11.11
N PRO A 129 2.51 -8.39 11.37
CA PRO A 129 1.95 -8.49 12.71
C PRO A 129 2.89 -9.25 13.66
N VAL A 130 2.85 -8.90 14.93
CA VAL A 130 3.60 -9.58 15.99
C VAL A 130 2.77 -10.73 16.55
N HIS A 131 3.37 -11.90 16.76
CA HIS A 131 2.72 -13.00 17.46
C HIS A 131 3.00 -12.94 18.97
N ASP A 132 2.14 -13.52 19.78
CA ASP A 132 2.13 -13.42 21.24
C ASP A 132 3.34 -14.07 21.94
N THR A 133 4.00 -15.01 21.26
CA THR A 133 5.16 -15.72 21.79
C THR A 133 6.49 -15.19 21.23
N ASN A 134 6.52 -13.97 20.71
CA ASN A 134 7.74 -13.39 20.16
C ASN A 134 8.80 -13.17 21.25
N GLU A 135 10.06 -13.42 20.92
CA GLU A 135 11.19 -13.31 21.89
C GLU A 135 11.52 -11.87 22.25
N ARG A 136 11.00 -10.87 21.51
CA ARG A 136 11.26 -9.44 21.74
C ARG A 136 10.36 -8.84 22.82
N GLY A 137 9.37 -9.58 23.32
CA GLY A 137 8.41 -9.13 24.32
C GLY A 137 7.44 -8.05 23.81
N LYS A 138 7.25 -7.96 22.51
CA LYS A 138 6.30 -7.03 21.92
C LYS A 138 4.87 -7.53 22.05
N ILE A 139 3.94 -6.64 22.39
CA ILE A 139 2.52 -6.97 22.62
C ILE A 139 1.65 -6.75 21.38
N GLY A 140 2.19 -6.13 20.35
CA GLY A 140 1.50 -5.90 19.10
C GLY A 140 2.34 -5.14 18.08
N GLY A 141 1.82 -5.03 16.87
CA GLY A 141 2.41 -4.22 15.80
C GLY A 141 1.48 -3.07 15.41
N MET A 142 2.07 -1.92 15.13
CA MET A 142 1.37 -0.81 14.49
C MET A 142 1.64 -0.83 13.00
N MET A 143 0.58 -0.89 12.22
CA MET A 143 0.65 -0.86 10.75
C MET A 143 0.03 0.44 10.23
N CYS A 144 0.71 1.09 9.30
CA CYS A 144 0.19 2.24 8.59
C CYS A 144 0.47 2.09 7.08
N PRO A 145 -0.57 2.12 6.22
CA PRO A 145 -2.00 2.08 6.57
C PRO A 145 -2.40 0.87 7.41
N GLY A 146 -3.42 1.03 8.26
CA GLY A 146 -3.81 0.03 9.25
C GLY A 146 -4.34 -1.27 8.65
N GLY A 147 -4.02 -2.42 9.27
CA GLY A 147 -4.43 -3.74 8.78
C GLY A 147 -5.93 -4.02 8.83
N GLY A 148 -6.71 -3.29 9.63
CA GLY A 148 -8.16 -3.45 9.73
C GLY A 148 -8.93 -2.96 8.50
N GLY A 149 -8.36 -2.05 7.73
CA GLY A 149 -9.03 -1.46 6.56
C GLY A 149 -8.08 -0.88 5.52
N GLY A 150 -6.81 -0.72 5.87
CA GLY A 150 -5.83 -0.03 5.02
C GLY A 150 -6.14 1.47 4.87
N ALA A 151 -5.71 2.04 3.77
CA ALA A 151 -6.18 3.36 3.35
C ALA A 151 -7.70 3.34 3.14
N ASN A 152 -8.37 4.43 3.49
CA ASN A 152 -9.83 4.51 3.44
C ASN A 152 -10.33 4.67 2.00
N ILE A 153 -10.58 3.56 1.32
CA ILE A 153 -11.00 3.48 -0.08
C ILE A 153 -12.30 2.67 -0.25
N TYR A 154 -13.29 2.91 0.60
CA TYR A 154 -14.56 2.16 0.57
C TYR A 154 -15.43 2.47 -0.65
N GLY A 155 -15.23 3.62 -1.29
CA GLY A 155 -15.87 3.97 -2.55
C GLY A 155 -14.92 3.79 -3.74
N PRO A 156 -15.43 3.58 -4.96
CA PRO A 156 -14.60 3.61 -6.15
C PRO A 156 -14.05 5.01 -6.38
N PRO A 157 -12.78 5.15 -6.80
CA PRO A 157 -12.24 6.43 -7.20
C PRO A 157 -12.94 6.96 -8.45
N VAL A 158 -12.86 8.24 -8.68
CA VAL A 158 -13.45 8.90 -9.85
C VAL A 158 -12.36 9.66 -10.62
N ALA A 159 -12.29 9.44 -11.93
CA ALA A 159 -11.39 10.19 -12.80
C ALA A 159 -12.15 11.31 -13.54
N ASP A 160 -11.58 12.51 -13.52
CA ASP A 160 -12.01 13.58 -14.44
C ASP A 160 -11.23 13.43 -15.76
N PRO A 161 -11.91 13.09 -16.87
CA PRO A 161 -11.25 12.86 -18.14
C PRO A 161 -10.69 14.13 -18.80
N VAL A 162 -11.09 15.32 -18.33
CA VAL A 162 -10.64 16.61 -18.90
C VAL A 162 -9.34 17.05 -18.21
N SER A 163 -9.30 17.02 -16.89
CA SER A 163 -8.14 17.45 -16.11
C SER A 163 -7.12 16.34 -15.85
N ASN A 164 -7.47 15.09 -16.11
CA ASN A 164 -6.69 13.89 -15.73
C ASN A 164 -6.42 13.79 -14.22
N ILE A 165 -7.38 14.26 -13.41
CA ILE A 165 -7.31 14.14 -11.96
C ILE A 165 -8.07 12.89 -11.52
N LEU A 166 -7.43 12.08 -10.68
CA LEU A 166 -8.06 10.95 -10.00
C LEU A 166 -8.39 11.39 -8.56
N TYR A 167 -9.67 11.35 -8.23
CA TYR A 167 -10.17 11.61 -6.86
C TYR A 167 -10.32 10.28 -6.14
N ILE A 168 -9.76 10.20 -4.94
CA ILE A 168 -9.74 9.01 -4.08
C ILE A 168 -10.42 9.33 -2.76
#